data_50583658fd8118b17222700367d260e7
#
_entry.id   50583658fd8118b17222700367d260e7
#
_cell.length_a   1.000
_cell.length_b   1.000
_cell.length_c   1.000
_cell.angle_alpha   90.00
_cell.angle_beta   90.00
_cell.angle_gamma   90.00
#
_symmetry.space_group_name_H-M   'P 1'
#
loop_
_entity.id
_entity.type
_entity.pdbx_description
1 polymer ?
#
loop_
_entity_poly.entity_id
_entity_poly.type
_entity_poly.pdbx_seq_one_letter_code
_entity_poly.pdbx_strand_id
1 'polypeptide(L)'
;LGTYALSSGYYDAYYLKAQKVRTLVKQDFERVLAQYDILLSPTTPTVAYKLGEISDPVTCYMGDVYTIPVNLAGLPAISLPAGFTDGLPVGMQLIGNYFAEGLLYRAAYVFEQNTGYYKEIPGLLREAD
;
A
#
# COMPACT_ATOMS: atom_id res chain seq x y z
N LEU A 1 13.23 14.91 -5.74
CA LEU A 1 13.85 14.52 -4.45
C LEU A 1 15.07 13.62 -4.67
N GLY A 2 14.99 12.56 -5.50
CA GLY A 2 16.11 11.64 -5.73
C GLY A 2 17.37 12.34 -6.26
N THR A 3 17.22 13.25 -7.21
CA THR A 3 18.34 14.02 -7.77
C THR A 3 19.01 14.92 -6.73
N TYR A 4 18.22 15.51 -5.82
CA TYR A 4 18.72 16.33 -4.72
C TYR A 4 19.48 15.49 -3.68
N ALA A 5 18.96 14.32 -3.33
CA ALA A 5 19.61 13.40 -2.38
C ALA A 5 20.95 12.84 -2.89
N LEU A 6 21.17 12.84 -4.22
CA LEU A 6 22.41 12.41 -4.86
C LEU A 6 23.39 13.56 -5.11
N SER A 7 23.01 14.82 -4.85
CA SER A 7 23.91 15.95 -5.00
C SER A 7 25.01 15.95 -3.94
N SER A 8 26.18 16.50 -4.30
CA SER A 8 27.38 16.50 -3.47
C SER A 8 27.13 17.10 -2.07
N GLY A 9 27.58 16.44 -1.03
CA GLY A 9 27.44 16.84 0.37
C GLY A 9 26.28 16.19 1.13
N TYR A 10 25.25 15.64 0.45
CA TYR A 10 24.12 14.95 1.07
C TYR A 10 24.20 13.41 0.94
N TYR A 11 25.10 12.92 0.06
CA TYR A 11 25.22 11.50 -0.24
C TYR A 11 25.55 10.67 1.01
N ASP A 12 26.61 11.00 1.72
CA ASP A 12 27.04 10.21 2.90
C ASP A 12 26.12 10.42 4.10
N ALA A 13 25.65 11.64 4.33
CA ALA A 13 24.85 11.98 5.49
C ALA A 13 23.41 11.45 5.42
N TYR A 14 22.79 11.47 4.24
CA TYR A 14 21.37 11.16 4.07
C TYR A 14 21.14 9.91 3.22
N TYR A 15 21.80 9.76 2.09
CA TYR A 15 21.56 8.65 1.17
C TYR A 15 22.00 7.31 1.77
N LEU A 16 23.21 7.21 2.31
CA LEU A 16 23.70 5.98 2.95
C LEU A 16 22.88 5.61 4.17
N LYS A 17 22.45 6.59 4.95
CA LYS A 17 21.58 6.35 6.11
C LYS A 17 20.20 5.84 5.66
N ALA A 18 19.61 6.43 4.61
CA ALA A 18 18.35 5.98 4.03
C ALA A 18 18.45 4.53 3.50
N GLN A 19 19.55 4.18 2.83
CA GLN A 19 19.79 2.80 2.37
C GLN A 19 19.89 1.79 3.50
N LYS A 20 20.54 2.16 4.63
CA LYS A 20 20.58 1.31 5.83
C LYS A 20 19.18 1.09 6.42
N VAL A 21 18.38 2.14 6.52
CA VAL A 21 16.98 2.05 6.99
C VAL A 21 16.15 1.19 6.04
N ARG A 22 16.28 1.37 4.73
CA ARG A 22 15.62 0.53 3.74
C ARG A 22 15.97 -0.95 3.92
N THR A 23 17.25 -1.26 4.19
CA THR A 23 17.69 -2.63 4.45
C THR A 23 17.02 -3.22 5.68
N LEU A 24 16.86 -2.45 6.76
CA LEU A 24 16.17 -2.91 7.97
C LEU A 24 14.69 -3.19 7.71
N VAL A 25 14.00 -2.29 7.00
CA VAL A 25 12.59 -2.49 6.59
C VAL A 25 12.45 -3.78 5.79
N LYS A 26 13.34 -3.99 4.79
CA LYS A 26 13.35 -5.21 3.99
C LYS A 26 13.53 -6.46 4.84
N GLN A 27 14.50 -6.47 5.76
CA GLN A 27 14.77 -7.61 6.65
C GLN A 27 13.60 -7.94 7.59
N ASP A 28 12.85 -6.93 8.03
CA ASP A 28 11.65 -7.15 8.85
C ASP A 28 10.57 -7.89 8.06
N PHE A 29 10.30 -7.48 6.81
CA PHE A 29 9.38 -8.21 5.94
C PHE A 29 9.86 -9.63 5.62
N GLU A 30 11.13 -9.80 5.28
CA GLU A 30 11.72 -11.12 4.99
C GLU A 30 11.58 -12.09 6.16
N ARG A 31 11.80 -11.60 7.39
CA ARG A 31 11.64 -12.40 8.62
C ARG A 31 10.20 -12.88 8.81
N VAL A 32 9.21 -12.04 8.53
CA VAL A 32 7.79 -12.38 8.69
C VAL A 32 7.32 -13.28 7.55
N LEU A 33 7.68 -12.95 6.31
CA LEU A 33 7.32 -13.73 5.12
C LEU A 33 8.04 -15.08 5.02
N ALA A 34 9.06 -15.33 5.85
CA ALA A 34 9.61 -16.68 6.05
C ALA A 34 8.68 -17.61 6.85
N GLN A 35 7.68 -17.06 7.55
CA GLN A 35 6.75 -17.79 8.39
C GLN A 35 5.30 -17.78 7.86
N TYR A 36 4.97 -16.80 7.04
CA TYR A 36 3.63 -16.58 6.49
C TYR A 36 3.68 -16.41 4.98
N ASP A 37 2.70 -16.94 4.29
CA ASP A 37 2.62 -16.88 2.83
C ASP A 37 2.19 -15.50 2.31
N ILE A 38 1.29 -14.83 3.06
CA ILE A 38 0.72 -13.52 2.72
C ILE A 38 0.56 -12.71 4.00
N LEU A 39 0.88 -11.42 3.91
CA LEU A 39 0.53 -10.44 4.93
C LEU A 39 -0.67 -9.63 4.46
N LEU A 40 -1.54 -9.27 5.40
CA LEU A 40 -2.71 -8.46 5.16
C LEU A 40 -2.65 -7.19 5.99
N SER A 41 -2.94 -6.05 5.37
CA SER A 41 -3.08 -4.76 6.06
C SER A 41 -4.11 -3.87 5.36
N PRO A 42 -4.59 -2.79 5.98
CA PRO A 42 -5.28 -1.74 5.25
C PRO A 42 -4.38 -1.17 4.15
N THR A 43 -4.96 -0.70 3.05
CA THR A 43 -4.20 0.00 1.99
C THR A 43 -3.86 1.43 2.45
N THR A 44 -4.83 2.10 3.08
CA THR A 44 -4.70 3.46 3.62
C THR A 44 -5.31 3.56 5.02
N PRO A 45 -4.86 4.49 5.87
CA PRO A 45 -5.41 4.66 7.22
C PRO A 45 -6.88 5.10 7.25
N THR A 46 -7.33 5.79 6.22
CA THR A 46 -8.67 6.38 6.11
C THR A 46 -9.31 6.03 4.77
N VAL A 47 -10.62 6.19 4.67
CA VAL A 47 -11.32 6.24 3.39
C VAL A 47 -11.00 7.55 2.65
N ALA A 48 -11.49 7.69 1.41
CA ALA A 48 -11.29 8.89 0.62
C ALA A 48 -11.77 10.14 1.37
N TYR A 49 -10.99 11.20 1.30
CA TYR A 49 -11.30 12.52 1.85
C TYR A 49 -11.77 13.47 0.75
N LYS A 50 -12.40 14.58 1.13
CA LYS A 50 -12.88 15.59 0.17
C LYS A 50 -11.72 16.33 -0.50
N LEU A 51 -11.92 16.77 -1.72
CA LEU A 51 -10.92 17.57 -2.43
C LEU A 51 -10.59 18.84 -1.61
N GLY A 52 -9.29 19.05 -1.36
CA GLY A 52 -8.80 20.19 -0.59
C GLY A 52 -8.94 20.08 0.93
N GLU A 53 -9.43 18.96 1.47
CA GLU A 53 -9.59 18.76 2.91
C GLU A 53 -8.26 18.62 3.64
N ILE A 54 -7.29 17.91 3.03
CA ILE A 54 -5.98 17.72 3.63
C ILE A 54 -5.02 18.78 3.10
N SER A 55 -4.62 19.71 3.95
CA SER A 55 -3.63 20.77 3.67
C SER A 55 -2.32 20.56 4.43
N ASP A 56 -2.34 19.78 5.51
CA ASP A 56 -1.16 19.47 6.31
C ASP A 56 -0.29 18.41 5.64
N PRO A 57 1.00 18.70 5.33
CA PRO A 57 1.90 17.76 4.67
C PRO A 57 2.11 16.47 5.46
N VAL A 58 2.12 16.51 6.79
CA VAL A 58 2.32 15.31 7.63
C VAL A 58 1.15 14.35 7.48
N THR A 59 -0.07 14.87 7.53
CA THR A 59 -1.29 14.09 7.30
C THR A 59 -1.31 13.47 5.90
N CYS A 60 -0.86 14.22 4.89
CA CYS A 60 -0.72 13.72 3.53
C CYS A 60 0.27 12.54 3.45
N TYR A 61 1.45 12.66 4.08
CA TYR A 61 2.44 11.58 4.12
C TYR A 61 1.96 10.36 4.91
N MET A 62 1.16 10.56 5.96
CA MET A 62 0.59 9.45 6.73
C MET A 62 -0.39 8.61 5.92
N GLY A 63 -0.96 9.15 4.85
CA GLY A 63 -1.79 8.39 3.89
C GLY A 63 -1.07 7.19 3.29
N ASP A 64 0.26 7.28 3.14
CA ASP A 64 1.09 6.26 2.49
C ASP A 64 1.78 5.30 3.49
N VAL A 65 1.47 5.40 4.79
CA VAL A 65 2.19 4.68 5.85
C VAL A 65 2.22 3.16 5.65
N TYR A 66 1.21 2.58 5.03
CA TYR A 66 1.12 1.13 4.78
C TYR A 66 1.69 0.70 3.42
N THR A 67 1.81 1.60 2.45
CA THR A 67 2.24 1.27 1.09
C THR A 67 3.73 1.55 0.85
N ILE A 68 4.28 2.63 1.42
CA ILE A 68 5.69 2.98 1.27
C ILE A 68 6.64 1.88 1.76
N PRO A 69 6.44 1.24 2.94
CA PRO A 69 7.34 0.18 3.40
C PRO A 69 7.42 -1.01 2.46
N VAL A 70 6.30 -1.40 1.84
CA VAL A 70 6.23 -2.50 0.86
C VAL A 70 7.06 -2.17 -0.38
N ASN A 71 6.93 -0.93 -0.90
CA ASN A 71 7.73 -0.44 -2.01
C ASN A 71 9.24 -0.38 -1.67
N LEU A 72 9.58 0.07 -0.45
CA LEU A 72 10.98 0.10 0.01
C LEU A 72 11.58 -1.29 0.12
N ALA A 73 10.79 -2.28 0.55
CA ALA A 73 11.21 -3.68 0.62
C ALA A 73 11.31 -4.33 -0.78
N GLY A 74 10.64 -3.78 -1.80
CA GLY A 74 10.60 -4.32 -3.16
C GLY A 74 9.70 -5.55 -3.30
N LEU A 75 8.63 -5.62 -2.51
CA LEU A 75 7.70 -6.74 -2.46
C LEU A 75 6.49 -6.52 -3.37
N PRO A 76 5.93 -7.57 -3.97
CA PRO A 76 4.67 -7.51 -4.67
C PRO A 76 3.51 -7.33 -3.68
N ALA A 77 2.55 -6.50 -4.04
CA ALA A 77 1.31 -6.34 -3.30
C ALA A 77 0.14 -6.05 -4.24
N ILE A 78 -1.06 -6.40 -3.80
CA ILE A 78 -2.31 -6.10 -4.50
C ILE A 78 -3.29 -5.46 -3.53
N SER A 79 -3.96 -4.40 -3.96
CA SER A 79 -5.04 -3.77 -3.20
C SER A 79 -6.39 -4.12 -3.80
N LEU A 80 -7.37 -4.40 -2.94
CA LEU A 80 -8.73 -4.76 -3.32
C LEU A 80 -9.74 -4.17 -2.32
N PRO A 81 -10.99 -3.95 -2.74
CA PRO A 81 -12.04 -3.47 -1.84
C PRO A 81 -12.41 -4.55 -0.82
N ALA A 82 -12.40 -4.20 0.48
CA ALA A 82 -12.70 -5.10 1.59
C ALA A 82 -13.99 -4.77 2.33
N GLY A 83 -14.70 -3.77 1.87
CA GLY A 83 -15.95 -3.30 2.47
C GLY A 83 -16.18 -1.83 2.21
N PHE A 84 -17.16 -1.27 2.93
CA PHE A 84 -17.52 0.15 2.80
C PHE A 84 -17.76 0.74 4.19
N THR A 85 -17.44 2.01 4.34
CA THR A 85 -17.82 2.83 5.48
C THR A 85 -18.35 4.16 4.98
N ASP A 86 -19.54 4.58 5.45
CA ASP A 86 -20.23 5.80 4.98
C ASP A 86 -20.38 5.88 3.45
N GLY A 87 -20.57 4.72 2.79
CA GLY A 87 -20.67 4.61 1.33
C GLY A 87 -19.35 4.71 0.57
N LEU A 88 -18.21 4.86 1.26
CA LEU A 88 -16.89 4.92 0.67
C LEU A 88 -16.15 3.57 0.80
N PRO A 89 -15.41 3.12 -0.22
CA PRO A 89 -14.71 1.85 -0.18
C PRO A 89 -13.53 1.89 0.81
N VAL A 90 -13.36 0.76 1.52
CA VAL A 90 -12.19 0.49 2.35
C VAL A 90 -11.26 -0.44 1.57
N GLY A 91 -10.01 -0.02 1.39
CA GLY A 91 -8.97 -0.81 0.73
C GLY A 91 -8.25 -1.74 1.70
N MET A 92 -8.07 -2.99 1.27
CA MET A 92 -7.19 -3.97 1.89
C MET A 92 -6.06 -4.32 0.94
N GLN A 93 -4.83 -4.40 1.43
CA GLN A 93 -3.72 -4.90 0.63
C GLN A 93 -3.25 -6.27 1.12
N LEU A 94 -2.92 -7.12 0.15
CA LEU A 94 -2.24 -8.39 0.34
C LEU A 94 -0.80 -8.22 -0.14
N ILE A 95 0.16 -8.59 0.70
CA ILE A 95 1.59 -8.46 0.44
C ILE A 95 2.19 -9.86 0.41
N GLY A 96 2.93 -10.19 -0.63
CA GLY A 96 3.57 -11.49 -0.80
C GLY A 96 5.08 -11.42 -0.79
N ASN A 97 5.71 -12.59 -0.76
CA ASN A 97 7.15 -12.70 -0.95
C ASN A 97 7.55 -12.36 -2.39
N TYR A 98 8.83 -12.22 -2.66
CA TYR A 98 9.36 -11.98 -4.01
C TYR A 98 8.83 -13.00 -5.01
N PHE A 99 8.35 -12.52 -6.15
CA PHE A 99 7.79 -13.35 -7.25
C PHE A 99 6.55 -14.17 -6.87
N ALA A 100 5.83 -13.79 -5.79
CA ALA A 100 4.61 -14.46 -5.34
C ALA A 100 3.32 -13.86 -5.92
N GLU A 101 3.39 -13.11 -7.03
CA GLU A 101 2.23 -12.45 -7.66
C GLU A 101 1.11 -13.44 -7.98
N GLY A 102 1.44 -14.65 -8.45
CA GLY A 102 0.45 -15.69 -8.71
C GLY A 102 -0.32 -16.16 -7.49
N LEU A 103 0.33 -16.16 -6.30
CA LEU A 103 -0.34 -16.45 -5.03
C LEU A 103 -1.27 -15.30 -4.63
N LEU A 104 -0.81 -14.06 -4.77
CA LEU A 104 -1.60 -12.86 -4.47
C LEU A 104 -2.86 -12.78 -5.34
N TYR A 105 -2.75 -13.04 -6.65
CA TYR A 105 -3.89 -13.06 -7.57
C TYR A 105 -4.91 -14.14 -7.18
N ARG A 106 -4.47 -15.34 -6.82
CA ARG A 106 -5.38 -16.40 -6.37
C ARG A 106 -6.10 -16.02 -5.08
N ALA A 107 -5.39 -15.49 -4.09
CA ALA A 107 -5.98 -15.07 -2.83
C ALA A 107 -6.98 -13.92 -3.04
N ALA A 108 -6.60 -12.89 -3.81
CA ALA A 108 -7.47 -11.77 -4.16
C ALA A 108 -8.73 -12.24 -4.89
N TYR A 109 -8.59 -13.10 -5.90
CA TYR A 109 -9.71 -13.64 -6.65
C TYR A 109 -10.69 -14.42 -5.77
N VAL A 110 -10.18 -15.29 -4.91
CA VAL A 110 -11.03 -16.04 -3.96
C VAL A 110 -11.78 -15.09 -3.03
N PHE A 111 -11.11 -14.07 -2.51
CA PHE A 111 -11.74 -13.06 -1.66
C PHE A 111 -12.84 -12.31 -2.42
N GLU A 112 -12.57 -11.81 -3.61
CA GLU A 112 -13.54 -11.09 -4.45
C GLU A 112 -14.78 -11.94 -4.78
N GLN A 113 -14.58 -13.23 -5.15
CA GLN A 113 -15.69 -14.12 -5.47
C GLN A 113 -16.58 -14.42 -4.26
N ASN A 114 -16.06 -14.38 -3.04
CA ASN A 114 -16.82 -14.66 -1.82
C ASN A 114 -17.44 -13.40 -1.18
N THR A 115 -16.95 -12.20 -1.50
CA THR A 115 -17.44 -10.96 -0.90
C THR A 115 -18.25 -10.10 -1.86
N GLY A 116 -17.88 -10.08 -3.13
CA GLY A 116 -18.58 -9.31 -4.16
C GLY A 116 -18.38 -7.80 -4.10
N TYR A 117 -17.58 -7.25 -3.19
CA TYR A 117 -17.36 -5.80 -3.02
C TYR A 117 -16.88 -5.11 -4.30
N TYR A 118 -16.12 -5.80 -5.14
CA TYR A 118 -15.60 -5.28 -6.42
C TYR A 118 -16.71 -4.95 -7.44
N LYS A 119 -17.94 -5.45 -7.25
CA LYS A 119 -19.08 -5.19 -8.14
C LYS A 119 -19.76 -3.85 -7.85
N GLU A 120 -19.50 -3.25 -6.71
CA GLU A 120 -20.09 -1.97 -6.35
C GLU A 120 -19.46 -0.84 -7.14
N ILE A 121 -20.30 -0.03 -7.76
CA ILE A 121 -19.89 1.16 -8.53
C ILE A 121 -20.36 2.43 -7.81
N PRO A 122 -19.63 3.55 -7.94
CA PRO A 122 -20.04 4.83 -7.38
C PRO A 122 -21.44 5.23 -7.82
N GLY A 123 -22.23 5.81 -6.91
CA GLY A 123 -23.61 6.24 -7.19
C GLY A 123 -23.75 7.18 -8.38
N LEU A 124 -22.77 8.06 -8.59
CA LEU A 124 -22.73 8.96 -9.76
C LEU A 124 -22.69 8.24 -11.11
N LEU A 125 -22.25 7.00 -11.16
CA LEU A 125 -22.20 6.18 -12.38
C LEU A 125 -23.45 5.30 -12.56
N ARG A 126 -24.29 5.17 -11.51
CA ARG A 126 -25.56 4.41 -11.59
C ARG A 126 -26.70 5.20 -12.23
N GLU A 127 -26.58 6.53 -12.31
CA GLU A 127 -27.61 7.42 -12.88
C GLU A 127 -27.34 7.76 -14.35
N ALA A 128 -26.32 7.17 -14.98
CA ALA A 128 -25.89 7.46 -16.35
C ALA A 128 -26.43 6.45 -17.40
N ASP A 129 -27.30 5.52 -17.02
CA ASP A 129 -28.05 4.61 -17.87
C ASP A 129 -29.55 5.09 -17.89
#